data_14f869e5ecac5fbb2651f7d5f3346540
#
_entry.id   14f869e5ecac5fbb2651f7d5f3346540
#
_cell.length_a   1.000
_cell.length_b   1.000
_cell.length_c   1.000
_cell.angle_alpha   90.00
_cell.angle_beta   90.00
_cell.angle_gamma   90.00
#
_symmetry.space_group_name_H-M   'P 1'
#
loop_
_entity.id
_entity.type
_entity.pdbx_description
1 polymer ?
#
loop_
_entity_poly.entity_id
_entity_poly.type
_entity_poly.pdbx_seq_one_letter_code
_entity_poly.pdbx_strand_id
1 'polypeptide(L)' 'MARTKRGVTSRARHKKVFKAVKGQWGRRKNTIRVARQAMEKALQYAYRDRRAKKREFRSL' A
#
# COMPACT_ATOMS: atom_id res chain seq x y z
N MET A 1 -3.38 -23.34 -27.74
CA MET A 1 -2.74 -23.11 -26.43
C MET A 1 -2.92 -21.65 -25.98
N ALA A 2 -3.44 -21.45 -24.81
CA ALA A 2 -3.73 -20.12 -24.33
C ALA A 2 -2.45 -19.40 -23.88
N ARG A 3 -2.23 -18.23 -24.43
CA ARG A 3 -1.10 -17.40 -24.04
C ARG A 3 -1.53 -16.47 -22.90
N THR A 4 -0.84 -16.55 -21.78
CA THR A 4 -1.14 -15.68 -20.63
C THR A 4 -0.72 -14.27 -20.93
N LYS A 5 -1.68 -13.35 -20.93
CA LYS A 5 -1.41 -11.93 -21.12
C LYS A 5 -1.30 -11.27 -19.73
N ARG A 6 -0.17 -10.64 -19.49
CA ARG A 6 0.09 -10.02 -18.19
C ARG A 6 -0.38 -8.57 -18.10
N GLY A 7 -0.81 -8.00 -19.22
CA GLY A 7 -1.22 -6.59 -19.24
C GLY A 7 -2.29 -6.26 -18.22
N VAL A 8 -3.37 -7.05 -18.20
CA VAL A 8 -4.48 -6.82 -17.26
C VAL A 8 -4.07 -7.12 -15.82
N THR A 9 -3.38 -8.24 -15.60
CA THR A 9 -2.99 -8.66 -14.25
C THR A 9 -1.98 -7.69 -13.65
N SER A 10 -1.00 -7.23 -14.44
CA SER A 10 0.00 -6.28 -13.99
C SER A 10 -0.66 -4.97 -13.58
N ARG A 11 -1.56 -4.46 -14.42
CA ARG A 11 -2.27 -3.21 -14.14
C ARG A 11 -3.14 -3.32 -12.90
N ALA A 12 -3.78 -4.48 -12.70
CA ALA A 12 -4.61 -4.71 -11.51
C ALA A 12 -3.77 -4.65 -10.24
N ARG A 13 -2.58 -5.24 -10.27
CA ARG A 13 -1.65 -5.19 -9.13
C ARG A 13 -1.21 -3.76 -8.85
N HIS A 14 -0.90 -3.00 -9.90
CA HIS A 14 -0.50 -1.60 -9.76
C HIS A 14 -1.63 -0.75 -9.19
N LYS A 15 -2.85 -0.95 -9.66
CA LYS A 15 -4.01 -0.23 -9.14
C LYS A 15 -4.23 -0.51 -7.66
N LYS A 16 -4.00 -1.73 -7.22
CA LYS A 16 -4.13 -2.10 -5.82
C LYS A 16 -3.16 -1.33 -4.95
N VAL A 17 -1.91 -1.20 -5.41
CA VAL A 17 -0.89 -0.42 -4.71
C VAL A 17 -1.28 1.06 -4.68
N PHE A 18 -1.70 1.62 -5.81
CA PHE A 18 -2.10 3.03 -5.88
C PHE A 18 -3.30 3.32 -5.00
N LYS A 19 -4.24 2.41 -4.90
CA LYS A 19 -5.38 2.57 -4.01
C LYS A 19 -4.93 2.63 -2.55
N ALA A 20 -3.95 1.82 -2.19
CA ALA A 20 -3.43 1.79 -0.83
C ALA A 20 -2.68 3.06 -0.45
N VAL A 21 -2.05 3.73 -1.42
CA VAL A 21 -1.26 4.96 -1.17
C VAL A 21 -1.95 6.22 -1.65
N LYS A 22 -3.22 6.14 -1.97
CA LYS A 22 -3.99 7.30 -2.41
C LYS A 22 -3.91 8.43 -1.38
N GLY A 23 -3.63 9.63 -1.84
CA GLY A 23 -3.50 10.77 -0.96
C GLY A 23 -2.10 11.03 -0.45
N GLN A 24 -1.15 10.17 -0.77
CA GLN A 24 0.23 10.37 -0.37
C GLN A 24 0.86 11.56 -1.10
N TRP A 25 1.86 12.13 -0.47
CA TRP A 25 2.52 13.32 -0.98
C TRP A 25 3.42 12.99 -2.17
N GLY A 26 3.42 13.87 -3.15
CA GLY A 26 4.31 13.77 -4.31
C GLY A 26 3.99 12.58 -5.21
N ARG A 27 5.03 11.97 -5.75
CA ARG A 27 4.89 10.85 -6.69
C ARG A 27 4.56 9.51 -6.04
N ARG A 28 4.50 9.46 -4.74
CA ARG A 28 4.14 8.24 -4.04
C ARG A 28 2.75 7.74 -4.40
N LYS A 29 1.92 8.62 -4.91
CA LYS A 29 0.55 8.28 -5.29
C LYS A 29 0.40 7.86 -6.75
N ASN A 30 1.41 8.12 -7.61
CA ASN A 30 1.25 7.88 -9.05
C ASN A 30 2.44 7.20 -9.74
N THR A 31 3.55 6.98 -9.07
CA THR A 31 4.70 6.27 -9.63
C THR A 31 4.86 4.93 -8.91
N ILE A 32 4.79 3.84 -9.68
CA ILE A 32 4.70 2.50 -9.08
C ILE A 32 5.88 2.14 -8.17
N ARG A 33 7.10 2.53 -8.53
CA ARG A 33 8.26 2.22 -7.69
C ARG A 33 8.16 2.91 -6.34
N VAL A 34 7.86 4.19 -6.36
CA VAL A 34 7.76 4.99 -5.14
C VAL A 34 6.48 4.62 -4.38
N ALA A 35 5.38 4.39 -5.10
CA ALA A 35 4.12 3.99 -4.50
C ALA A 35 4.24 2.65 -3.76
N ARG A 36 4.97 1.71 -4.34
CA ARG A 36 5.20 0.42 -3.70
C ARG A 36 5.95 0.56 -2.38
N GLN A 37 7.00 1.39 -2.36
CA GLN A 37 7.73 1.68 -1.15
C GLN A 37 6.84 2.35 -0.10
N ALA A 38 6.02 3.29 -0.53
CA ALA A 38 5.09 3.98 0.36
C ALA A 38 4.06 3.01 0.94
N MET A 39 3.56 2.08 0.14
CA MET A 39 2.62 1.05 0.60
C MET A 39 3.26 0.17 1.66
N GLU A 40 4.50 -0.26 1.44
CA GLU A 40 5.23 -1.10 2.39
C GLU A 40 5.38 -0.38 3.73
N LYS A 41 5.76 0.89 3.70
CA LYS A 41 5.87 1.71 4.91
C LYS A 41 4.53 1.91 5.59
N ALA A 42 3.48 2.16 4.80
CA ALA A 42 2.13 2.35 5.34
C ALA A 42 1.65 1.10 6.08
N LEU A 43 1.93 -0.07 5.52
CA LEU A 43 1.56 -1.33 6.16
C LEU A 43 2.35 -1.56 7.45
N GLN A 44 3.65 -1.22 7.46
CA GLN A 44 4.47 -1.31 8.66
C GLN A 44 3.93 -0.40 9.75
N TYR A 45 3.62 0.85 9.41
CA TYR A 45 3.09 1.81 10.38
C TYR A 45 1.71 1.40 10.87
N ALA A 46 0.88 0.85 10.00
CA ALA A 46 -0.44 0.36 10.39
C ALA A 46 -0.34 -0.77 11.40
N TYR A 47 0.58 -1.70 11.19
CA TYR A 47 0.82 -2.79 12.12
C TYR A 47 1.30 -2.24 13.47
N ARG A 48 2.31 -1.40 13.45
CA ARG A 48 2.87 -0.81 14.65
C ARG A 48 1.81 -0.01 15.42
N ASP A 49 1.04 0.79 14.71
CA ASP A 49 0.08 1.70 15.35
C ASP A 49 -1.15 0.97 15.87
N ARG A 50 -1.53 -0.17 15.27
CA ARG A 50 -2.56 -1.00 15.88
C ARG A 50 -2.12 -1.51 17.25
N ARG A 51 -0.85 -1.85 17.41
CA ARG A 51 -0.29 -2.24 18.70
C ARG A 51 -0.24 -1.07 19.67
N ALA A 52 0.19 0.09 19.20
CA ALA A 52 0.25 1.30 20.01
C ALA A 52 -1.14 1.74 20.46
N LYS A 53 -2.13 1.61 19.60
CA LYS A 53 -3.51 1.95 19.92
C LYS A 53 -4.03 1.09 21.09
N LYS A 54 -3.71 -0.19 21.09
CA LYS A 54 -4.08 -1.07 22.18
C LYS A 54 -3.45 -0.64 23.49
N ARG A 55 -2.19 -0.26 23.46
CA ARG A 55 -1.48 0.19 24.66
C ARG A 55 -2.09 1.46 25.22
N GLU A 56 -2.39 2.43 24.36
CA GLU A 56 -3.02 3.67 24.78
C GLU A 56 -4.39 3.42 25.38
N PHE A 57 -5.17 2.56 24.74
CA PHE A 57 -6.51 2.23 25.24
C PHE A 57 -6.45 1.59 26.62
N ARG A 58 -5.47 0.74 26.85
CA ARG A 58 -5.31 0.09 28.17
C ARG A 58 -4.90 1.06 29.26
N SER A 59 -4.19 2.12 28.90
CA SER A 59 -3.75 3.11 29.87
C SER A 59 -4.83 4.11 30.27
N LEU A 60 -5.93 4.12 29.54
CA LEU A 60 -7.06 5.00 29.86
C LEU A 60 -7.94 4.37 31.01
#